data_73edba99a638d0786424bf7223b7123c
#
_entry.id   73edba99a638d0786424bf7223b7123c
#
_cell.length_a   1.000
_cell.length_b   1.000
_cell.length_c   1.000
_cell.angle_alpha   90.00
_cell.angle_beta   90.00
_cell.angle_gamma   90.00
#
_symmetry.space_group_name_H-M   'P 1'
#
loop_
_entity.id
_entity.type
_entity.pdbx_description
1 polymer ?
#
loop_
_entity_poly.entity_id
_entity_poly.type
_entity_poly.pdbx_seq_one_letter_code
_entity_poly.pdbx_strand_id
1 'polypeptide(L)'
;MENENREYILRVYGALQEKGYNAVGQIVGYLLTEDPTYITNHLDARRLIRKIDRYGLLADIVANYFDDTEEHVGGGASAGQHQFERSDASL
;
A
#
# COMPACT_ATOMS: atom_id res chain seq x y z
N MET A 1 2.53 4.01 -17.03
CA MET A 1 2.88 4.59 -16.14
C MET A 1 2.58 4.00 -14.89
N GLU A 2 1.51 4.10 -14.48
CA GLU A 2 1.24 3.45 -13.26
C GLU A 2 1.46 1.97 -13.40
N ASN A 3 1.60 1.48 -14.59
CA ASN A 3 1.84 0.06 -14.78
C ASN A 3 3.15 -0.39 -14.18
N GLU A 4 4.19 0.44 -14.30
CA GLU A 4 5.48 0.04 -13.74
C GLU A 4 5.43 -0.02 -12.23
N ASN A 5 4.81 0.96 -11.62
CA ASN A 5 4.67 0.93 -10.17
C ASN A 5 3.90 -0.30 -9.72
N ARG A 6 2.82 -0.59 -10.44
CA ARG A 6 2.01 -1.73 -10.08
C ARG A 6 2.79 -3.03 -10.18
N GLU A 7 3.53 -3.19 -11.25
CA GLU A 7 4.29 -4.42 -11.43
C GLU A 7 5.34 -4.58 -10.34
N TYR A 8 6.06 -3.51 -10.06
CA TYR A 8 7.10 -3.58 -9.04
C TYR A 8 6.50 -3.89 -7.67
N ILE A 9 5.40 -3.24 -7.32
CA ILE A 9 4.85 -3.45 -5.99
C ILE A 9 4.28 -4.86 -5.84
N LEU A 10 3.73 -5.42 -6.91
CA LEU A 10 3.23 -6.77 -6.84
C LEU A 10 4.35 -7.77 -6.63
N ARG A 11 5.50 -7.53 -7.27
CA ARG A 11 6.63 -8.41 -7.09
C ARG A 11 7.20 -8.31 -5.68
N VAL A 12 7.25 -7.11 -5.14
CA VAL A 12 7.71 -6.91 -3.77
C VAL A 12 6.78 -7.62 -2.81
N TYR A 13 5.49 -7.47 -3.03
CA TYR A 13 4.49 -8.12 -2.19
C TYR A 13 4.69 -9.63 -2.19
N GLY A 14 4.84 -10.21 -3.37
CA GLY A 14 5.05 -11.64 -3.49
C GLY A 14 6.31 -12.11 -2.81
N ALA A 15 7.40 -11.35 -2.95
CA ALA A 15 8.66 -11.72 -2.33
C ALA A 15 8.54 -11.72 -0.81
N LEU A 16 7.85 -10.73 -0.27
CA LEU A 16 7.65 -10.67 1.17
C LEU A 16 6.82 -11.83 1.66
N GLN A 17 5.78 -12.16 0.91
CA GLN A 17 4.94 -13.30 1.29
C GLN A 17 5.72 -14.60 1.26
N GLU A 18 6.55 -14.78 0.24
CA GLU A 18 7.35 -15.99 0.15
C GLU A 18 8.25 -16.19 1.34
N LYS A 19 8.75 -15.10 1.90
CA LYS A 19 9.63 -15.18 3.05
C LYS A 19 8.87 -15.21 4.37
N GLY A 20 7.55 -15.19 4.31
CA GLY A 20 6.76 -15.28 5.53
C GLY A 20 6.55 -13.98 6.26
N TYR A 21 6.86 -12.86 5.62
CA TYR A 21 6.64 -11.56 6.26
C TYR A 21 5.21 -11.12 6.10
N ASN A 22 4.80 -10.23 6.97
CA ASN A 22 3.54 -9.52 6.79
C ASN A 22 3.76 -8.47 5.71
N ALA A 23 3.42 -8.82 4.49
CA ALA A 23 3.76 -7.98 3.34
C ALA A 23 3.15 -6.59 3.45
N VAL A 24 1.89 -6.51 3.86
CA VAL A 24 1.24 -5.20 3.98
C VAL A 24 1.97 -4.35 5.00
N GLY A 25 2.26 -4.92 6.16
CA GLY A 25 2.92 -4.16 7.22
C GLY A 25 4.30 -3.67 6.81
N GLN A 26 5.05 -4.53 6.11
CA GLN A 26 6.40 -4.13 5.71
C GLN A 26 6.35 -3.04 4.66
N ILE A 27 5.42 -3.13 3.71
CA ILE A 27 5.31 -2.11 2.69
C ILE A 27 4.86 -0.78 3.31
N VAL A 28 3.90 -0.84 4.23
CA VAL A 28 3.46 0.37 4.92
C VAL A 28 4.62 1.00 5.67
N GLY A 29 5.41 0.17 6.37
CA GLY A 29 6.57 0.71 7.08
C GLY A 29 7.53 1.43 6.16
N TYR A 30 7.76 0.84 5.00
CA TYR A 30 8.64 1.48 4.03
C TYR A 30 8.05 2.82 3.56
N LEU A 31 6.76 2.82 3.27
CA LEU A 31 6.15 4.04 2.74
C LEU A 31 6.16 5.17 3.76
N LEU A 32 6.06 4.83 5.03
CA LEU A 32 6.08 5.84 6.08
C LEU A 32 7.48 6.37 6.36
N THR A 33 8.49 5.54 6.24
CA THR A 33 9.83 5.89 6.67
C THR A 33 10.83 6.06 5.54
N GLU A 34 10.52 5.50 4.37
CA GLU A 34 11.44 5.43 3.25
C GLU A 34 12.67 4.58 3.57
N ASP A 35 12.58 3.74 4.56
CA ASP A 35 13.70 2.90 4.95
C ASP A 35 13.60 1.57 4.21
N PRO A 36 14.45 1.33 3.22
CA PRO A 36 14.31 0.11 2.41
C PRO A 36 14.59 -1.17 3.18
N THR A 37 15.11 -1.08 4.39
CA THR A 37 15.35 -2.29 5.16
C THR A 37 14.06 -2.95 5.61
N TYR A 38 12.92 -2.26 5.52
CA TYR A 38 11.64 -2.91 5.73
C TYR A 38 11.34 -3.97 4.67
N ILE A 39 12.06 -3.92 3.54
CA ILE A 39 11.78 -4.80 2.42
C ILE A 39 12.88 -5.85 2.29
N THR A 40 12.47 -7.10 2.18
CA THR A 40 13.43 -8.19 2.04
C THR A 40 14.29 -8.04 0.79
N ASN A 41 15.49 -8.62 0.81
CA ASN A 41 16.33 -8.71 -0.38
C ASN A 41 15.89 -9.83 -1.31
N HIS A 42 14.99 -10.67 -0.88
CA HIS A 42 14.57 -11.82 -1.64
C HIS A 42 14.01 -11.38 -2.99
N LEU A 43 14.45 -12.02 -4.06
CA LEU A 43 13.99 -11.73 -5.42
C LEU A 43 14.16 -10.27 -5.79
N ASP A 44 15.20 -9.65 -5.26
CA ASP A 44 15.52 -8.25 -5.57
C ASP A 44 14.45 -7.28 -5.11
N ALA A 45 13.58 -7.69 -4.19
CA ALA A 45 12.47 -6.84 -3.78
C ALA A 45 12.93 -5.49 -3.26
N ARG A 46 14.02 -5.46 -2.48
CA ARG A 46 14.51 -4.20 -1.92
C ARG A 46 14.93 -3.25 -3.03
N ARG A 47 15.53 -3.79 -4.08
CA ARG A 47 15.93 -2.96 -5.19
C ARG A 47 14.71 -2.48 -5.97
N LEU A 48 13.73 -3.34 -6.13
CA LEU A 48 12.53 -2.97 -6.85
C LEU A 48 11.74 -1.88 -6.14
N ILE A 49 11.63 -1.97 -4.82
CA ILE A 49 10.84 -0.98 -4.09
C ILE A 49 11.45 0.41 -4.24
N ARG A 50 12.76 0.48 -4.39
CA ARG A 50 13.42 1.77 -4.52
C ARG A 50 13.24 2.39 -5.90
N LYS A 51 12.81 1.61 -6.87
CA LYS A 51 12.53 2.12 -8.21
C LYS A 51 11.14 2.70 -8.33
N ILE A 52 10.28 2.45 -7.37
CA ILE A 52 8.92 2.90 -7.44
C ILE A 52 8.83 4.39 -7.13
N ASP A 53 8.04 5.09 -7.92
CA ASP A 53 7.71 6.47 -7.65
C ASP A 53 6.77 6.48 -6.45
N ARG A 54 7.30 6.85 -5.29
CA ARG A 54 6.56 6.74 -4.05
C ARG A 54 5.31 7.61 -4.04
N TYR A 55 5.43 8.83 -4.54
CA TYR A 55 4.26 9.70 -4.59
C TYR A 55 3.18 9.08 -5.48
N GLY A 56 3.59 8.62 -6.66
CA GLY A 56 2.63 8.03 -7.59
C GLY A 56 1.95 6.81 -7.00
N LEU A 57 2.72 5.98 -6.31
CA LEU A 57 2.14 4.81 -5.70
C LEU A 57 1.13 5.18 -4.63
N LEU A 58 1.48 6.12 -3.78
CA LEU A 58 0.56 6.54 -2.73
C LEU A 58 -0.69 7.18 -3.32
N ALA A 59 -0.53 7.97 -4.38
CA ALA A 59 -1.69 8.57 -5.02
C ALA A 59 -2.61 7.51 -5.58
N ASP A 60 -2.03 6.46 -6.18
CA ASP A 60 -2.84 5.36 -6.70
C ASP A 60 -3.58 4.64 -5.60
N ILE A 61 -2.90 4.37 -4.50
CA ILE A 61 -3.53 3.67 -3.39
C ILE A 61 -4.69 4.47 -2.85
N VAL A 62 -4.47 5.76 -2.64
CA VAL A 62 -5.53 6.60 -2.09
C VAL A 62 -6.69 6.71 -3.06
N ALA A 63 -6.39 6.89 -4.34
CA ALA A 63 -7.46 6.99 -5.33
C ALA A 63 -8.27 5.71 -5.40
N ASN A 64 -7.58 4.57 -5.37
CA ASN A 64 -8.28 3.29 -5.41
C ASN A 64 -9.14 3.08 -4.19
N TYR A 65 -8.66 3.53 -3.05
CA TYR A 65 -9.44 3.39 -1.84
C TYR A 65 -10.77 4.14 -1.96
N PHE A 66 -10.72 5.34 -2.50
CA PHE A 66 -11.95 6.11 -2.64
C PHE A 66 -12.83 5.57 -3.74
N ASP A 67 -12.25 5.05 -4.81
CA ASP A 67 -13.04 4.41 -5.83
C ASP A 67 -13.81 3.23 -5.28
N ASP A 68 -13.13 2.41 -4.49
CA ASP A 68 -13.80 1.28 -3.87
C ASP A 68 -14.92 1.75 -2.98
N THR A 69 -14.67 2.79 -2.22
CA THR A 69 -15.66 3.30 -1.33
C THR A 69 -16.89 3.76 -2.11
N GLU A 70 -16.65 4.42 -3.23
CA GLU A 70 -17.75 4.88 -4.06
C GLU A 70 -18.55 3.74 -4.59
N GLU A 71 -17.87 2.68 -5.00
CA GLU A 71 -18.58 1.53 -5.51
C GLU A 71 -19.43 0.89 -4.46
N HIS A 72 -18.98 0.97 -3.24
CA HIS A 72 -19.69 0.33 -2.15
C HIS A 72 -20.64 1.25 -1.43
N VAL A 73 -20.76 2.44 -1.94
CA VAL A 73 -21.60 3.38 -1.27
C VAL A 73 -22.97 2.80 -1.01
N GLY A 74 -23.47 2.15 -1.99
CA GLY A 74 -24.71 1.50 -1.75
C GLY A 74 -24.63 0.55 -0.60
N GLY A 75 -23.56 -0.12 -0.53
CA GLY A 75 -23.41 -1.08 0.52
C GLY A 75 -22.94 -0.44 1.76
N GLY A 76 -22.39 0.43 1.61
CA GLY A 76 -22.06 0.85 2.57
C GLY A 76 -21.68 1.23 3.60
N ALA A 77 -21.46 1.45 3.35
CA ALA A 77 -21.29 1.66 4.11
C ALA A 77 -20.85 1.64 5.13
N SER A 78 -20.86 1.40 5.19
CA SER A 78 -20.49 1.30 6.01
C SER A 78 -19.96 1.37 6.78
N ALA A 79 -19.96 1.25 6.86
CA ALA A 79 -19.44 1.19 7.53
C ALA A 79 -18.70 1.50 8.24
N GLY A 80 -18.53 1.51 8.18
CA GLY A 80 -17.94 1.59 8.81
C GLY A 80 -17.15 2.15 9.29
N GLN A 81 -17.00 2.22 9.06
CA GLN A 81 -16.27 2.57 9.42
C GLN A 81 -16.08 3.29 10.08
N HIS A 82 -16.28 3.44 10.14
CA HIS A 82 -16.12 4.05 10.75
C HIS A 82 -15.52 4.42 11.50
N GLN A 83 -15.29 4.24 11.67
CA GLN A 83 -14.75 4.40 12.30
C GLN A 83 -13.84 5.16 12.46
N PHE A 84 -13.37 5.21 12.02
CA PHE A 84 -12.44 5.72 11.87
C PHE A 84 -12.35 6.97 11.95
N GLU A 85 -12.84 7.34 11.66
CA GLU A 85 -12.85 8.34 11.50
C GLU A 85 -12.70 9.13 12.37
N ARG A 86 -12.80 8.88 13.00
CA ARG A 86 -12.70 9.44 13.78
C ARG A 86 -11.79 10.10 14.11
N SER A 87 -11.29 9.90 13.89
CA SER A 87 -10.42 10.34 14.09
C SER A 87 -10.16 11.51 13.85
N ASP A 88 -10.40 11.76 13.41
CA ASP A 88 -10.23 12.67 13.14
C ASP A 88 -10.29 13.59 13.57
N ALA A 89 -10.61 13.40 13.89
CA ALA A 89 -10.73 14.10 14.26
C ALA A 89 -10.06 14.74 14.87
N SER A 90 -9.78 14.45 15.08
CA SER A 90 -9.20 14.95 15.66
C SER A 90 -8.60 15.89 15.46
N LEU A 91 -8.63 16.19 15.13
CA LEU A 91 -8.19 16.93 14.88
C LEU A 91 -8.26 17.66 15.01
#